data_74dc2918b2a75c4816cdd6728db1a7e1
#
_entry.id   74dc2918b2a75c4816cdd6728db1a7e1
#
_cell.length_a   1.000
_cell.length_b   1.000
_cell.length_c   1.000
_cell.angle_alpha   90.00
_cell.angle_beta   90.00
_cell.angle_gamma   90.00
#
_symmetry.space_group_name_H-M   'P 1'
#
loop_
_entity.id
_entity.type
_entity.pdbx_description
1 polymer ?
#
loop_
_entity_poly.entity_id
_entity_poly.type
_entity_poly.pdbx_seq_one_letter_code
_entity_poly.pdbx_strand_id
1 'polypeptide(L)'
;SLSYLLQHNKEIETIFHLTCRDRNIIGLQSELLGAAALGVHSILTLTGDKPDNGDHPFAQSVFEVDCMGLLNIAKTLNAGKDLAGNDLDAPTNFYIGATGNPGAPDLEIERQKLAAKIQNGAHFVQTQPIYDLEQAKRYIDKMSEFDVPIMLGLIPLKSFKMATYLHEKVPGINLTQEILDRMEKGGKEAGTEIAIETLEQIKKI
;
A
#
# COMPACT_ATOMS: atom_id res chain seq x y z
N SER A 1 6.74 1.23 18.41
CA SER A 1 5.85 1.42 17.23
C SER A 1 4.41 1.10 17.59
N LEU A 2 3.43 1.76 16.94
CA LEU A 2 2.00 1.50 17.16
C LEU A 2 1.65 0.03 16.82
N SER A 3 2.26 -0.52 15.78
CA SER A 3 2.08 -1.93 15.39
C SER A 3 2.36 -2.88 16.55
N TYR A 4 3.48 -2.70 17.25
CA TYR A 4 3.81 -3.48 18.44
C TYR A 4 2.73 -3.39 19.54
N LEU A 5 2.25 -2.17 19.83
CA LEU A 5 1.22 -1.97 20.85
C LEU A 5 -0.10 -2.65 20.50
N LEU A 6 -0.50 -2.61 19.22
CA LEU A 6 -1.71 -3.27 18.76
C LEU A 6 -1.58 -4.80 18.83
N GLN A 7 -0.44 -5.35 18.39
CA GLN A 7 -0.19 -6.79 18.44
C GLN A 7 -0.15 -7.30 19.89
N HIS A 8 0.55 -6.59 20.78
CA HIS A 8 0.74 -7.03 22.17
C HIS A 8 -0.49 -6.82 23.07
N ASN A 9 -1.18 -5.67 22.90
CA ASN A 9 -2.27 -5.30 23.82
C ASN A 9 -3.66 -5.68 23.30
N LYS A 10 -3.80 -5.96 22.00
CA LYS A 10 -5.09 -6.19 21.35
C LYS A 10 -5.14 -7.48 20.53
N GLU A 11 -4.04 -8.20 20.43
CA GLU A 11 -3.92 -9.41 19.60
C GLU A 11 -4.36 -9.19 18.14
N ILE A 12 -4.09 -7.99 17.61
CA ILE A 12 -4.44 -7.59 16.23
C ILE A 12 -3.17 -7.68 15.39
N GLU A 13 -3.20 -8.49 14.34
CA GLU A 13 -2.14 -8.48 13.33
C GLU A 13 -2.09 -7.13 12.62
N THR A 14 -0.88 -6.65 12.34
CA THR A 14 -0.67 -5.34 11.75
C THR A 14 0.19 -5.43 10.49
N ILE A 15 -0.10 -4.59 9.51
CA ILE A 15 0.79 -4.34 8.37
C ILE A 15 1.45 -2.98 8.61
N PHE A 16 2.75 -2.98 8.84
CA PHE A 16 3.52 -1.76 9.06
C PHE A 16 3.84 -1.08 7.73
N HIS A 17 3.27 0.09 7.49
CA HIS A 17 3.54 0.88 6.29
C HIS A 17 4.82 1.69 6.48
N LEU A 18 5.78 1.53 5.56
CA LEU A 18 7.05 2.25 5.57
C LEU A 18 7.27 2.96 4.24
N THR A 19 7.59 4.26 4.30
CA THR A 19 7.85 5.09 3.13
C THR A 19 9.34 5.47 3.03
N CYS A 20 9.79 5.68 1.81
CA CYS A 20 11.15 6.17 1.51
C CYS A 20 11.29 7.69 1.66
N ARG A 21 10.17 8.41 1.88
CA ARG A 21 10.12 9.87 1.92
C ARG A 21 10.93 10.47 3.05
N ASP A 22 10.87 9.89 4.24
CA ASP A 22 11.27 10.56 5.47
C ASP A 22 12.63 10.08 6.00
N ARG A 23 13.23 9.05 5.40
CA ARG A 23 14.43 8.39 5.91
C ARG A 23 15.42 8.06 4.80
N ASN A 24 16.69 8.19 5.11
CA ASN A 24 17.77 7.66 4.29
C ASN A 24 17.92 6.13 4.45
N ILE A 25 18.78 5.51 3.67
CA ILE A 25 19.01 4.05 3.67
C ILE A 25 19.37 3.53 5.07
N ILE A 26 20.16 4.26 5.85
CA ILE A 26 20.52 3.86 7.23
C ILE A 26 19.28 3.87 8.11
N GLY A 27 18.49 4.95 8.04
CA GLY A 27 17.26 5.09 8.80
C GLY A 27 16.21 4.05 8.44
N LEU A 28 16.09 3.66 7.15
CA LEU A 28 15.17 2.61 6.69
C LEU A 28 15.57 1.24 7.25
N GLN A 29 16.86 0.88 7.22
CA GLN A 29 17.35 -0.36 7.81
C GLN A 29 17.15 -0.38 9.33
N SER A 30 17.48 0.72 10.01
CA SER A 30 17.28 0.86 11.45
C SER A 30 15.81 0.68 11.87
N GLU A 31 14.88 1.29 11.13
CA GLU A 31 13.44 1.16 11.38
C GLU A 31 12.96 -0.28 11.19
N LEU A 32 13.40 -0.95 10.12
CA LEU A 32 13.06 -2.35 9.84
C LEU A 32 13.64 -3.29 10.90
N LEU A 33 14.90 -3.14 11.27
CA LEU A 33 15.51 -3.95 12.33
C LEU A 33 14.79 -3.74 13.69
N GLY A 34 14.45 -2.49 14.01
CA GLY A 34 13.66 -2.17 15.20
C GLY A 34 12.25 -2.79 15.16
N ALA A 35 11.59 -2.76 14.01
CA ALA A 35 10.29 -3.40 13.82
C ALA A 35 10.38 -4.93 13.98
N ALA A 36 11.39 -5.57 13.39
CA ALA A 36 11.65 -7.01 13.52
C ALA A 36 11.92 -7.40 14.97
N ALA A 37 12.75 -6.64 15.70
CA ALA A 37 13.05 -6.87 17.12
C ALA A 37 11.80 -6.77 18.01
N LEU A 38 10.80 -5.98 17.61
CA LEU A 38 9.50 -5.87 18.27
C LEU A 38 8.47 -6.91 17.80
N GLY A 39 8.85 -7.86 16.94
CA GLY A 39 7.96 -8.91 16.43
C GLY A 39 6.95 -8.41 15.38
N VAL A 40 7.23 -7.31 14.70
CA VAL A 40 6.42 -6.87 13.55
C VAL A 40 6.89 -7.63 12.32
N HIS A 41 6.01 -8.47 11.75
CA HIS A 41 6.34 -9.33 10.63
C HIS A 41 5.84 -8.81 9.29
N SER A 42 4.62 -8.26 9.23
CA SER A 42 4.03 -7.80 7.97
C SER A 42 4.34 -6.34 7.73
N ILE A 43 4.92 -6.04 6.57
CA ILE A 43 5.28 -4.67 6.17
C ILE A 43 4.72 -4.36 4.78
N LEU A 44 4.37 -3.10 4.52
CA LEU A 44 4.04 -2.59 3.20
C LEU A 44 5.09 -1.56 2.79
N THR A 45 5.77 -1.81 1.68
CA THR A 45 6.80 -0.94 1.14
C THR A 45 6.21 0.10 0.20
N LEU A 46 6.52 1.37 0.46
CA LEU A 46 5.96 2.51 -0.25
C LEU A 46 7.07 3.49 -0.64
N THR A 47 6.97 4.09 -1.82
CA THR A 47 7.79 5.27 -2.13
C THR A 47 7.39 6.43 -1.22
N GLY A 48 6.10 6.66 -1.06
CA GLY A 48 5.52 7.79 -0.34
C GLY A 48 5.28 9.00 -1.24
N ASP A 49 4.32 9.84 -0.85
CA ASP A 49 4.01 11.09 -1.53
C ASP A 49 4.93 12.21 -1.05
N LYS A 50 5.15 13.23 -1.90
CA LYS A 50 5.87 14.43 -1.49
C LYS A 50 5.13 15.17 -0.37
N PRO A 51 5.85 15.81 0.57
CA PRO A 51 5.23 16.51 1.69
C PRO A 51 4.44 17.76 1.29
N ASP A 52 4.59 18.26 0.06
CA ASP A 52 3.97 19.49 -0.45
C ASP A 52 2.45 19.53 -0.28
N ASN A 53 1.81 18.34 -0.28
CA ASN A 53 0.36 18.19 -0.10
C ASN A 53 -0.07 17.88 1.34
N GLY A 54 0.89 17.79 2.26
CA GLY A 54 0.66 17.46 3.66
C GLY A 54 0.59 18.70 4.57
N ASP A 55 0.54 18.44 5.86
CA ASP A 55 0.51 19.48 6.91
C ASP A 55 1.91 20.08 7.18
N HIS A 56 2.97 19.52 6.60
CA HIS A 56 4.35 20.01 6.67
C HIS A 56 4.96 20.20 5.26
N PRO A 57 4.41 21.12 4.42
CA PRO A 57 4.84 21.25 3.02
C PRO A 57 6.28 21.74 2.86
N PHE A 58 6.88 22.28 3.91
CA PHE A 58 8.26 22.75 3.95
C PHE A 58 9.26 21.65 4.35
N ALA A 59 8.80 20.44 4.70
CA ALA A 59 9.68 19.35 5.06
C ALA A 59 10.49 18.86 3.84
N GLN A 60 11.76 18.55 4.05
CA GLN A 60 12.63 18.01 2.99
C GLN A 60 12.39 16.52 2.84
N SER A 61 12.09 16.09 1.61
CA SER A 61 12.03 14.67 1.27
C SER A 61 13.44 14.10 1.10
N VAL A 62 13.63 12.86 1.51
CA VAL A 62 14.91 12.14 1.38
C VAL A 62 14.96 11.37 0.06
N PHE A 63 14.06 10.41 -0.14
CA PHE A 63 13.95 9.60 -1.36
C PHE A 63 15.29 9.09 -1.92
N GLU A 64 16.23 8.63 -1.08
CA GLU A 64 17.46 7.97 -1.55
C GLU A 64 17.16 6.69 -2.33
N VAL A 65 16.04 6.05 -2.00
CA VAL A 65 15.50 4.88 -2.70
C VAL A 65 13.99 5.07 -2.92
N ASP A 66 13.45 4.29 -3.82
CA ASP A 66 12.00 4.14 -4.06
C ASP A 66 11.47 2.84 -3.41
N CYS A 67 10.22 2.48 -3.70
CA CYS A 67 9.63 1.24 -3.19
C CYS A 67 10.41 -0.01 -3.61
N MET A 68 11.06 -0.02 -4.78
CA MET A 68 11.89 -1.15 -5.23
C MET A 68 13.16 -1.28 -4.41
N GLY A 69 13.81 -0.14 -4.11
CA GLY A 69 14.96 -0.11 -3.20
C GLY A 69 14.58 -0.57 -1.78
N LEU A 70 13.40 -0.15 -1.27
CA LEU A 70 12.92 -0.58 0.04
C LEU A 70 12.56 -2.08 0.08
N LEU A 71 11.98 -2.63 -0.99
CA LEU A 71 11.79 -4.08 -1.16
C LEU A 71 13.13 -4.83 -1.07
N ASN A 72 14.13 -4.34 -1.79
CA ASN A 72 15.48 -4.93 -1.76
C ASN A 72 16.12 -4.87 -0.37
N ILE A 73 15.95 -3.75 0.37
CA ILE A 73 16.39 -3.63 1.76
C ILE A 73 15.76 -4.74 2.61
N ALA A 74 14.43 -4.84 2.60
CA ALA A 74 13.71 -5.82 3.42
C ALA A 74 14.08 -7.27 3.06
N LYS A 75 14.24 -7.58 1.76
CA LYS A 75 14.70 -8.88 1.26
C LYS A 75 16.11 -9.20 1.73
N THR A 76 17.02 -8.22 1.71
CA THR A 76 18.41 -8.39 2.16
C THR A 76 18.49 -8.66 3.66
N LEU A 77 17.69 -7.93 4.47
CA LEU A 77 17.58 -8.20 5.90
C LEU A 77 17.00 -9.59 6.21
N ASN A 78 16.00 -10.04 5.43
CA ASN A 78 15.49 -11.41 5.53
C ASN A 78 16.53 -12.47 5.16
N ALA A 79 17.52 -12.13 4.34
CA ALA A 79 18.65 -12.99 4.04
C ALA A 79 19.77 -12.96 5.13
N GLY A 80 19.58 -12.21 6.20
CA GLY A 80 20.54 -12.10 7.31
C GLY A 80 21.71 -11.16 7.04
N LYS A 81 21.55 -10.22 6.11
CA LYS A 81 22.59 -9.23 5.77
C LYS A 81 22.03 -7.80 5.76
N ASP A 82 22.91 -6.84 6.05
CA ASP A 82 22.63 -5.42 5.75
C ASP A 82 22.97 -5.09 4.28
N LEU A 83 22.64 -3.87 3.84
CA LEU A 83 22.97 -3.43 2.48
C LEU A 83 24.48 -3.26 2.21
N ALA A 84 25.30 -3.16 3.24
CA ALA A 84 26.76 -3.11 3.10
C ALA A 84 27.37 -4.52 2.97
N GLY A 85 26.55 -5.59 3.14
CA GLY A 85 26.96 -6.98 3.05
C GLY A 85 27.43 -7.58 4.37
N ASN A 86 27.30 -6.85 5.49
CA ASN A 86 27.63 -7.38 6.81
C ASN A 86 26.56 -8.39 7.25
N ASP A 87 27.01 -9.44 7.94
CA ASP A 87 26.09 -10.43 8.54
C ASP A 87 25.38 -9.82 9.76
N LEU A 88 24.08 -10.12 9.87
CA LEU A 88 23.28 -9.83 11.05
C LEU A 88 23.39 -10.99 12.06
N ASP A 89 23.20 -10.72 13.33
CA ASP A 89 23.13 -11.78 14.38
C ASP A 89 22.03 -12.81 14.11
N ALA A 90 20.92 -12.37 13.47
CA ALA A 90 19.86 -13.22 12.99
C ALA A 90 19.15 -12.57 11.78
N PRO A 91 18.65 -13.39 10.82
CA PRO A 91 17.83 -12.86 9.72
C PRO A 91 16.50 -12.29 10.27
N THR A 92 15.97 -11.28 9.60
CA THR A 92 14.59 -10.86 9.81
C THR A 92 13.62 -11.84 9.15
N ASN A 93 12.34 -11.76 9.49
CA ASN A 93 11.29 -12.61 8.92
C ASN A 93 10.10 -11.77 8.45
N PHE A 94 10.36 -10.84 7.54
CA PHE A 94 9.30 -9.98 7.01
C PHE A 94 8.46 -10.68 5.95
N TYR A 95 7.14 -10.62 6.09
CA TYR A 95 6.18 -10.82 5.03
C TYR A 95 5.98 -9.48 4.31
N ILE A 96 6.56 -9.35 3.13
CA ILE A 96 6.77 -8.06 2.48
C ILE A 96 5.65 -7.80 1.48
N GLY A 97 4.91 -6.71 1.68
CA GLY A 97 3.88 -6.23 0.77
C GLY A 97 4.37 -5.15 -0.17
N ALA A 98 3.76 -5.11 -1.35
CA ALA A 98 3.92 -4.05 -2.33
C ALA A 98 2.56 -3.48 -2.74
N THR A 99 2.57 -2.29 -3.34
CA THR A 99 1.33 -1.65 -3.83
C THR A 99 0.99 -2.08 -5.25
N GLY A 100 -0.31 -2.15 -5.55
CA GLY A 100 -0.86 -2.31 -6.89
C GLY A 100 -1.82 -1.17 -7.25
N ASN A 101 -1.93 -0.85 -8.54
CA ASN A 101 -2.82 0.21 -9.03
C ASN A 101 -3.83 -0.33 -10.04
N PRO A 102 -5.04 -0.75 -9.59
CA PRO A 102 -6.11 -1.18 -10.49
C PRO A 102 -6.57 -0.11 -11.48
N GLY A 103 -6.40 1.17 -11.12
CA GLY A 103 -6.74 2.31 -11.96
C GLY A 103 -5.64 2.77 -12.91
N ALA A 104 -4.57 1.98 -13.09
CA ALA A 104 -3.51 2.31 -14.02
C ALA A 104 -4.07 2.42 -15.45
N PRO A 105 -3.67 3.44 -16.23
CA PRO A 105 -4.11 3.61 -17.62
C PRO A 105 -3.71 2.42 -18.51
N ASP A 106 -2.58 1.78 -18.20
CA ASP A 106 -2.07 0.60 -18.89
C ASP A 106 -1.78 -0.51 -17.87
N LEU A 107 -2.64 -1.53 -17.88
CA LEU A 107 -2.51 -2.69 -16.99
C LEU A 107 -1.33 -3.61 -17.37
N GLU A 108 -0.83 -3.55 -18.62
CA GLU A 108 0.37 -4.30 -18.99
C GLU A 108 1.62 -3.71 -18.33
N ILE A 109 1.73 -2.39 -18.32
CA ILE A 109 2.80 -1.70 -17.58
C ILE A 109 2.70 -2.00 -16.08
N GLU A 110 1.49 -1.98 -15.53
CA GLU A 110 1.28 -2.30 -14.11
C GLU A 110 1.63 -3.76 -13.79
N ARG A 111 1.31 -4.70 -14.70
CA ARG A 111 1.71 -6.10 -14.59
C ARG A 111 3.24 -6.26 -14.55
N GLN A 112 3.94 -5.55 -15.44
CA GLN A 112 5.41 -5.58 -15.46
C GLN A 112 6.02 -5.01 -14.17
N LYS A 113 5.44 -3.93 -13.63
CA LYS A 113 5.84 -3.37 -12.34
C LYS A 113 5.60 -4.37 -11.20
N LEU A 114 4.46 -5.05 -11.21
CA LEU A 114 4.17 -6.07 -10.20
C LEU A 114 5.14 -7.26 -10.31
N ALA A 115 5.41 -7.76 -11.51
CA ALA A 115 6.41 -8.80 -11.73
C ALA A 115 7.78 -8.42 -11.13
N ALA A 116 8.24 -7.19 -11.39
CA ALA A 116 9.48 -6.68 -10.83
C ALA A 116 9.43 -6.61 -9.28
N LYS A 117 8.32 -6.19 -8.69
CA LYS A 117 8.14 -6.17 -7.22
C LYS A 117 8.22 -7.56 -6.62
N ILE A 118 7.57 -8.56 -7.23
CA ILE A 118 7.60 -9.97 -6.81
C ILE A 118 9.04 -10.52 -6.90
N GLN A 119 9.73 -10.28 -8.00
CA GLN A 119 11.14 -10.69 -8.16
C GLN A 119 12.04 -10.05 -7.09
N ASN A 120 11.73 -8.84 -6.64
CA ASN A 120 12.41 -8.15 -5.56
C ASN A 120 11.93 -8.52 -4.16
N GLY A 121 11.06 -9.53 -4.02
CA GLY A 121 10.70 -10.12 -2.73
C GLY A 121 9.36 -9.70 -2.17
N ALA A 122 8.46 -9.13 -2.98
CA ALA A 122 7.08 -8.92 -2.54
C ALA A 122 6.34 -10.27 -2.44
N HIS A 123 5.66 -10.49 -1.31
CA HIS A 123 4.89 -11.69 -1.00
C HIS A 123 3.38 -11.48 -1.11
N PHE A 124 2.91 -10.23 -1.06
CA PHE A 124 1.50 -9.86 -1.25
C PHE A 124 1.38 -8.47 -1.85
N VAL A 125 0.19 -8.16 -2.34
CA VAL A 125 -0.14 -6.85 -2.92
C VAL A 125 -1.27 -6.21 -2.15
N GLN A 126 -1.16 -4.91 -1.84
CA GLN A 126 -2.27 -4.08 -1.39
C GLN A 126 -2.57 -3.03 -2.47
N THR A 127 -3.82 -3.00 -2.96
CA THR A 127 -4.16 -2.10 -4.06
C THR A 127 -4.55 -0.70 -3.59
N GLN A 128 -4.52 0.26 -4.52
CA GLN A 128 -5.26 1.50 -4.39
C GLN A 128 -6.76 1.21 -4.21
N PRO A 129 -7.51 2.14 -3.58
CA PRO A 129 -8.95 1.98 -3.41
C PRO A 129 -9.70 1.79 -4.74
N ILE A 130 -10.66 0.87 -4.73
CA ILE A 130 -11.47 0.50 -5.89
C ILE A 130 -12.92 0.90 -5.61
N TYR A 131 -13.55 1.50 -6.61
CA TYR A 131 -14.97 1.86 -6.60
C TYR A 131 -15.70 1.37 -7.87
N ASP A 132 -14.95 0.80 -8.81
CA ASP A 132 -15.47 0.20 -10.05
C ASP A 132 -15.14 -1.29 -10.06
N LEU A 133 -16.20 -2.12 -10.06
CA LEU A 133 -16.08 -3.57 -10.04
C LEU A 133 -15.41 -4.12 -11.31
N GLU A 134 -15.71 -3.55 -12.46
CA GLU A 134 -15.11 -3.99 -13.74
C GLU A 134 -13.61 -3.66 -13.78
N GLN A 135 -13.20 -2.56 -13.16
CA GLN A 135 -11.79 -2.23 -12.96
C GLN A 135 -11.11 -3.27 -12.05
N ALA A 136 -11.77 -3.66 -10.94
CA ALA A 136 -11.28 -4.70 -10.04
C ALA A 136 -11.07 -6.03 -10.76
N LYS A 137 -12.08 -6.49 -11.51
CA LYS A 137 -12.03 -7.75 -12.27
C LYS A 137 -10.89 -7.73 -13.28
N ARG A 138 -10.81 -6.69 -14.11
CA ARG A 138 -9.73 -6.56 -15.12
C ARG A 138 -8.34 -6.60 -14.48
N TYR A 139 -8.19 -5.98 -13.31
CA TYR A 139 -6.92 -6.02 -12.58
C TYR A 139 -6.61 -7.43 -12.06
N ILE A 140 -7.56 -8.09 -11.40
CA ILE A 140 -7.41 -9.45 -10.88
C ILE A 140 -7.07 -10.42 -12.01
N ASP A 141 -7.84 -10.39 -13.12
CA ASP A 141 -7.62 -11.25 -14.28
C ASP A 141 -6.22 -11.04 -14.87
N LYS A 142 -5.79 -9.77 -15.00
CA LYS A 142 -4.48 -9.42 -15.52
C LYS A 142 -3.33 -9.87 -14.63
N MET A 143 -3.53 -9.91 -13.32
CA MET A 143 -2.53 -10.29 -12.32
C MET A 143 -2.61 -11.77 -11.91
N SER A 144 -3.55 -12.54 -12.48
CA SER A 144 -3.83 -13.94 -12.09
C SER A 144 -2.66 -14.91 -12.34
N GLU A 145 -1.71 -14.55 -13.19
CA GLU A 145 -0.50 -15.34 -13.40
C GLU A 145 0.45 -15.34 -12.19
N PHE A 146 0.32 -14.36 -11.30
CA PHE A 146 1.16 -14.23 -10.12
C PHE A 146 0.50 -14.96 -8.94
N ASP A 147 1.21 -15.91 -8.36
CA ASP A 147 0.77 -16.64 -7.17
C ASP A 147 1.08 -15.83 -5.89
N VAL A 148 0.43 -14.66 -5.77
CA VAL A 148 0.54 -13.77 -4.62
C VAL A 148 -0.84 -13.27 -4.18
N PRO A 149 -1.12 -13.22 -2.86
CA PRO A 149 -2.36 -12.65 -2.35
C PRO A 149 -2.52 -11.18 -2.75
N ILE A 150 -3.71 -10.81 -3.22
CA ILE A 150 -4.07 -9.42 -3.56
C ILE A 150 -5.13 -8.92 -2.58
N MET A 151 -4.79 -7.91 -1.80
CA MET A 151 -5.72 -7.21 -0.90
C MET A 151 -6.30 -6.01 -1.65
N LEU A 152 -7.57 -6.06 -1.99
CA LEU A 152 -8.26 -4.96 -2.66
C LEU A 152 -8.57 -3.83 -1.66
N GLY A 153 -8.13 -2.63 -2.00
CA GLY A 153 -8.36 -1.44 -1.18
C GLY A 153 -9.79 -0.92 -1.31
N LEU A 154 -10.36 -0.48 -0.19
CA LEU A 154 -11.65 0.21 -0.14
C LEU A 154 -11.61 1.28 0.95
N ILE A 155 -12.01 2.51 0.63
CA ILE A 155 -12.10 3.62 1.58
C ILE A 155 -13.54 4.15 1.59
N PRO A 156 -14.27 4.08 2.71
CA PRO A 156 -15.57 4.74 2.84
C PRO A 156 -15.44 6.26 2.64
N LEU A 157 -16.21 6.80 1.69
CA LEU A 157 -16.20 8.23 1.38
C LEU A 157 -16.91 9.01 2.49
N LYS A 158 -16.23 10.01 3.07
CA LYS A 158 -16.77 10.78 4.21
C LYS A 158 -17.55 12.02 3.81
N SER A 159 -17.35 12.52 2.59
CA SER A 159 -17.99 13.72 2.07
C SER A 159 -17.84 13.83 0.56
N PHE A 160 -18.70 14.64 -0.08
CA PHE A 160 -18.56 14.98 -1.49
C PHE A 160 -17.20 15.62 -1.82
N LYS A 161 -16.74 16.53 -0.96
CA LYS A 161 -15.40 17.15 -1.11
C LYS A 161 -14.27 16.11 -1.15
N MET A 162 -14.34 15.09 -0.28
CA MET A 162 -13.36 13.99 -0.30
C MET A 162 -13.47 13.17 -1.59
N ALA A 163 -14.69 12.85 -2.04
CA ALA A 163 -14.91 12.11 -3.27
C ALA A 163 -14.34 12.84 -4.48
N THR A 164 -14.66 14.14 -4.63
CA THR A 164 -14.12 14.99 -5.71
C THR A 164 -12.59 15.05 -5.66
N TYR A 165 -12.02 15.26 -4.47
CA TYR A 165 -10.56 15.29 -4.31
C TYR A 165 -9.90 14.00 -4.74
N LEU A 166 -10.43 12.84 -4.30
CA LEU A 166 -9.89 11.54 -4.68
C LEU A 166 -9.96 11.32 -6.19
N HIS A 167 -11.10 11.66 -6.81
CA HIS A 167 -11.31 11.50 -8.25
C HIS A 167 -10.39 12.40 -9.09
N GLU A 168 -10.24 13.66 -8.71
CA GLU A 168 -9.50 14.65 -9.51
C GLU A 168 -8.00 14.69 -9.23
N LYS A 169 -7.58 14.36 -8.00
CA LYS A 169 -6.23 14.65 -7.52
C LYS A 169 -5.41 13.40 -7.20
N VAL A 170 -6.05 12.25 -7.03
CA VAL A 170 -5.33 11.02 -6.66
C VAL A 170 -5.26 10.08 -7.88
N PRO A 171 -4.07 9.93 -8.49
CA PRO A 171 -3.91 9.06 -9.64
C PRO A 171 -4.32 7.61 -9.35
N GLY A 172 -5.12 7.04 -10.23
CA GLY A 172 -5.58 5.65 -10.09
C GLY A 172 -6.88 5.47 -9.32
N ILE A 173 -7.43 6.53 -8.69
CA ILE A 173 -8.75 6.49 -8.09
C ILE A 173 -9.76 7.14 -9.04
N ASN A 174 -10.62 6.30 -9.62
CA ASN A 174 -11.67 6.75 -10.54
C ASN A 174 -13.03 6.50 -9.90
N LEU A 175 -13.78 7.56 -9.66
CA LEU A 175 -15.18 7.48 -9.21
C LEU A 175 -16.11 7.71 -10.40
N THR A 176 -17.16 6.90 -10.50
CA THR A 176 -18.20 7.11 -11.52
C THR A 176 -19.03 8.36 -11.21
N GLN A 177 -19.66 8.93 -12.23
CA GLN A 177 -20.56 10.07 -12.02
C GLN A 177 -21.70 9.72 -11.05
N GLU A 178 -22.22 8.50 -11.12
CA GLU A 178 -23.24 8.02 -10.19
C GLU A 178 -22.78 8.09 -8.71
N ILE A 179 -21.55 7.67 -8.43
CA ILE A 179 -20.97 7.76 -7.07
C ILE A 179 -20.84 9.23 -6.65
N LEU A 180 -20.37 10.11 -7.52
CA LEU A 180 -20.26 11.54 -7.22
C LEU A 180 -21.62 12.16 -6.93
N ASP A 181 -22.64 11.86 -7.73
CA ASP A 181 -24.02 12.36 -7.52
C ASP A 181 -24.64 11.83 -6.22
N ARG A 182 -24.39 10.58 -5.87
CA ARG A 182 -24.82 10.00 -4.58
C ARG A 182 -24.13 10.68 -3.41
N MET A 183 -22.83 10.95 -3.52
CA MET A 183 -22.06 11.65 -2.48
C MET A 183 -22.49 13.10 -2.29
N GLU A 184 -22.86 13.80 -3.37
CA GLU A 184 -23.38 15.16 -3.29
C GLU A 184 -24.69 15.23 -2.50
N LYS A 185 -25.59 14.27 -2.73
CA LYS A 185 -26.92 14.24 -2.11
C LYS A 185 -26.92 13.68 -0.69
N GLY A 186 -26.14 12.61 -0.44
CA GLY A 186 -26.23 11.79 0.79
C GLY A 186 -24.99 11.86 1.69
N GLY A 187 -23.94 12.54 1.28
CA GLY A 187 -22.75 12.77 2.11
C GLY A 187 -22.15 11.48 2.71
N LYS A 188 -21.89 11.49 4.03
CA LYS A 188 -21.25 10.39 4.74
C LYS A 188 -22.07 9.10 4.72
N GLU A 189 -23.39 9.21 4.80
CA GLU A 189 -24.29 8.03 4.80
C GLU A 189 -24.22 7.32 3.46
N ALA A 190 -24.36 8.06 2.36
CA ALA A 190 -24.18 7.50 1.01
C ALA A 190 -22.80 6.88 0.81
N GLY A 191 -21.74 7.48 1.36
CA GLY A 191 -20.38 6.93 1.29
C GLY A 191 -20.24 5.59 2.03
N THR A 192 -20.94 5.40 3.12
CA THR A 192 -20.98 4.12 3.85
C THR A 192 -21.75 3.06 3.05
N GLU A 193 -22.90 3.42 2.47
CA GLU A 193 -23.70 2.53 1.62
C GLU A 193 -22.89 2.07 0.40
N ILE A 194 -22.26 3.01 -0.31
CA ILE A 194 -21.38 2.73 -1.46
C ILE A 194 -20.28 1.74 -1.07
N ALA A 195 -19.65 1.93 0.09
CA ALA A 195 -18.58 1.05 0.55
C ALA A 195 -19.10 -0.38 0.84
N ILE A 196 -20.30 -0.51 1.46
CA ILE A 196 -20.92 -1.80 1.72
C ILE A 196 -21.28 -2.49 0.41
N GLU A 197 -21.94 -1.80 -0.52
CA GLU A 197 -22.31 -2.31 -1.84
C GLU A 197 -21.08 -2.80 -2.62
N THR A 198 -20.01 -1.99 -2.64
CA THR A 198 -18.75 -2.33 -3.29
C THR A 198 -18.12 -3.57 -2.66
N LEU A 199 -18.10 -3.66 -1.33
CA LEU A 199 -17.57 -4.83 -0.62
C LEU A 199 -18.37 -6.11 -0.94
N GLU A 200 -19.70 -6.02 -0.97
CA GLU A 200 -20.57 -7.17 -1.31
C GLU A 200 -20.37 -7.63 -2.75
N GLN A 201 -20.09 -6.72 -3.66
CA GLN A 201 -19.79 -7.04 -5.06
C GLN A 201 -18.40 -7.67 -5.20
N ILE A 202 -17.39 -7.12 -4.54
CA ILE A 202 -16.01 -7.64 -4.55
C ILE A 202 -15.96 -9.08 -4.01
N LYS A 203 -16.74 -9.42 -2.99
CA LYS A 203 -16.81 -10.79 -2.45
C LYS A 203 -17.29 -11.85 -3.44
N LYS A 204 -17.85 -11.45 -4.57
CA LYS A 204 -18.36 -12.35 -5.61
C LYS A 204 -17.38 -12.58 -6.76
N ILE A 205 -16.25 -11.90 -6.75
CA ILE A 205 -15.16 -12.07 -7.69
C ILE A 205 -14.18 -13.12 -7.16
#